data_3194370879bd980bbc13d1f4431d228e
#
_entry.id   3194370879bd980bbc13d1f4431d228e
#
_cell.length_a   1.000
_cell.length_b   1.000
_cell.length_c   1.000
_cell.angle_alpha   90.00
_cell.angle_beta   90.00
_cell.angle_gamma   90.00
#
_symmetry.space_group_name_H-M   'P 1'
#
loop_
_entity.id
_entity.type
_entity.pdbx_description
1 polymer ?
#
loop_
_entity_poly.entity_id
_entity_poly.type
_entity_poly.pdbx_seq_one_letter_code
_entity_poly.pdbx_strand_id
1 'polypeptide(L)'
;YTEEGYTGDTYCLGCGNKIAEGHAIPKLTPAPTPVLPVIPSKPAQLPFNPNAGSDTTKFPFTDVPSDSWYYSSVKAAWENDLIDGVTANEFKPNATLTVAQTIKLAAALHQLDRTGEVSLKNSGANWYDSYVNYAVVNGIIEKDYANYTKAQMNAPVTRGEFVHIFHGAEEAYKAINTVADNAIPDVKTTDKFAAEIYELYRAGILTGSDAKGTFHSA
;
A
#
# COMPACT_ATOMS: atom_id res chain seq x y z
N TYR A 1 11.15 5.49 30.36
CA TYR A 1 11.12 5.03 31.76
C TYR A 1 9.71 5.16 32.29
N THR A 2 9.18 4.10 32.89
CA THR A 2 7.77 4.01 33.34
C THR A 2 7.59 4.53 34.78
N GLU A 3 8.67 4.82 35.48
CA GLU A 3 8.66 5.28 36.88
C GLU A 3 9.42 6.58 37.02
N GLU A 4 9.12 7.34 38.10
CA GLU A 4 9.87 8.53 38.45
C GLU A 4 11.29 8.15 38.91
N GLY A 5 12.27 8.92 38.44
CA GLY A 5 13.65 8.75 38.86
C GLY A 5 14.07 9.75 39.92
N TYR A 6 15.28 9.60 40.46
CA TYR A 6 15.90 10.52 41.39
C TYR A 6 17.39 10.64 41.08
N THR A 7 17.93 11.85 41.02
CA THR A 7 19.33 12.08 40.66
C THR A 7 20.34 11.63 41.72
N GLY A 8 19.84 11.32 42.92
CA GLY A 8 20.65 11.00 44.10
C GLY A 8 21.21 12.24 44.79
N ASP A 9 21.40 12.11 46.11
CA ASP A 9 22.04 13.13 46.94
C ASP A 9 23.58 13.06 46.82
N THR A 10 24.23 14.22 46.90
CA THR A 10 25.69 14.28 46.91
C THR A 10 26.21 14.49 48.34
N TYR A 11 27.18 13.70 48.75
CA TYR A 11 27.76 13.73 50.07
C TYR A 11 29.28 14.04 50.02
N CYS A 12 29.79 14.71 51.04
CA CYS A 12 31.22 14.92 51.22
C CYS A 12 31.95 13.63 51.53
N LEU A 13 32.92 13.26 50.70
CA LEU A 13 33.71 12.04 50.86
C LEU A 13 34.60 12.05 52.18
N GLY A 14 34.88 13.23 52.72
CA GLY A 14 35.75 13.35 53.91
C GLY A 14 34.98 13.40 55.25
N CYS A 15 33.77 13.99 55.29
CA CYS A 15 32.99 14.16 56.52
C CYS A 15 31.64 13.49 56.50
N GLY A 16 31.19 12.96 55.37
CA GLY A 16 29.89 12.27 55.24
C GLY A 16 28.67 13.21 55.18
N ASN A 17 28.88 14.51 55.28
CA ASN A 17 27.75 15.45 55.26
C ASN A 17 27.17 15.60 53.84
N LYS A 18 25.86 15.74 53.76
CA LYS A 18 25.13 16.01 52.52
C LYS A 18 25.48 17.40 52.00
N ILE A 19 26.01 17.48 50.79
CA ILE A 19 26.45 18.72 50.13
C ILE A 19 25.31 19.30 49.26
N ALA A 20 24.61 18.41 48.57
CA ALA A 20 23.51 18.75 47.67
C ALA A 20 22.42 17.73 47.70
N GLU A 21 21.17 18.18 47.56
CA GLU A 21 20.00 17.34 47.47
C GLU A 21 19.77 16.96 46.01
N GLY A 22 19.45 15.70 45.74
CA GLY A 22 19.05 15.24 44.42
C GLY A 22 17.70 15.77 44.01
N HIS A 23 17.41 15.72 42.76
CA HIS A 23 16.13 16.17 42.20
C HIS A 23 15.34 15.00 41.63
N ALA A 24 14.01 15.06 41.77
CA ALA A 24 13.11 14.13 41.13
C ALA A 24 13.21 14.28 39.59
N ILE A 25 13.41 13.17 38.90
CA ILE A 25 13.34 13.10 37.45
C ILE A 25 11.89 12.75 37.09
N PRO A 26 11.15 13.66 36.43
CA PRO A 26 9.76 13.39 36.10
C PRO A 26 9.64 12.14 35.22
N LYS A 27 8.58 11.37 35.43
CA LYS A 27 8.17 10.33 34.53
C LYS A 27 8.01 10.88 33.13
N LEU A 28 8.68 10.26 32.15
CA LEU A 28 8.45 10.58 30.74
C LEU A 28 7.00 10.22 30.40
N THR A 29 6.15 11.22 30.27
CA THR A 29 4.88 11.01 29.58
C THR A 29 5.19 10.62 28.16
N PRO A 30 4.72 9.46 27.67
CA PRO A 30 4.84 9.14 26.26
C PRO A 30 4.28 10.34 25.47
N ALA A 31 5.00 10.82 24.48
CA ALA A 31 4.43 11.77 23.53
C ALA A 31 3.08 11.21 23.10
N PRO A 32 2.02 12.04 22.99
CA PRO A 32 0.75 11.56 22.49
C PRO A 32 1.05 10.87 21.16
N THR A 33 0.80 9.57 21.13
CA THR A 33 0.86 8.81 19.88
C THR A 33 0.03 9.59 18.88
N PRO A 34 0.55 9.94 17.70
CA PRO A 34 -0.27 10.58 16.68
C PRO A 34 -1.54 9.75 16.59
N VAL A 35 -2.68 10.33 16.89
CA VAL A 35 -3.96 9.66 16.68
C VAL A 35 -4.05 9.52 15.17
N LEU A 36 -3.62 8.36 14.66
CA LEU A 36 -3.89 7.97 13.30
C LEU A 36 -5.40 8.08 13.13
N PRO A 37 -5.91 8.69 12.05
CA PRO A 37 -7.33 8.66 11.80
C PRO A 37 -7.77 7.21 11.86
N VAL A 38 -8.63 6.89 12.85
CA VAL A 38 -9.23 5.56 12.98
C VAL A 38 -10.05 5.37 11.73
N ILE A 39 -9.53 4.59 10.78
CA ILE A 39 -10.34 4.14 9.65
C ILE A 39 -11.44 3.30 10.27
N PRO A 40 -12.72 3.62 10.02
CA PRO A 40 -13.82 2.81 10.52
C PRO A 40 -13.57 1.36 10.13
N SER A 41 -13.81 0.43 11.06
CA SER A 41 -13.85 -1.00 10.76
C SER A 41 -14.67 -1.20 9.49
N LYS A 42 -14.10 -1.95 8.52
CA LYS A 42 -14.67 -2.25 7.20
C LYS A 42 -16.20 -2.30 7.26
N PRO A 43 -16.93 -1.42 6.57
CA PRO A 43 -18.36 -1.58 6.39
C PRO A 43 -18.60 -2.95 5.76
N ALA A 44 -19.71 -3.62 6.10
CA ALA A 44 -20.13 -4.82 5.39
C ALA A 44 -19.97 -4.53 3.89
N GLN A 45 -19.15 -5.35 3.18
CA GLN A 45 -18.74 -5.11 1.79
C GLN A 45 -19.89 -4.53 0.99
N LEU A 46 -19.78 -3.25 0.67
CA LEU A 46 -20.64 -2.69 -0.37
C LEU A 46 -20.26 -3.43 -1.65
N PRO A 47 -21.23 -4.04 -2.34
CA PRO A 47 -20.91 -4.70 -3.59
C PRO A 47 -20.21 -3.67 -4.50
N PHE A 48 -19.06 -4.06 -5.06
CA PHE A 48 -18.41 -3.29 -6.12
C PHE A 48 -19.51 -2.85 -7.08
N ASN A 49 -19.76 -1.55 -7.14
CA ASN A 49 -20.75 -1.00 -8.02
C ASN A 49 -20.07 -0.63 -9.34
N PRO A 50 -20.23 -1.42 -10.41
CA PRO A 50 -19.64 -1.12 -11.70
C PRO A 50 -20.11 0.21 -12.30
N ASN A 51 -21.04 0.90 -11.66
CA ASN A 51 -21.66 2.14 -12.12
C ASN A 51 -21.59 3.29 -11.10
N ALA A 52 -20.71 3.21 -10.09
CA ALA A 52 -20.59 4.29 -9.11
C ALA A 52 -19.74 5.43 -9.67
N GLY A 53 -20.33 6.57 -9.77
CA GLY A 53 -19.65 7.86 -9.64
C GLY A 53 -19.28 8.63 -10.89
N SER A 54 -19.23 8.10 -12.10
CA SER A 54 -18.97 8.91 -13.30
C SER A 54 -20.19 8.97 -14.22
N ASP A 55 -20.34 10.10 -14.89
CA ASP A 55 -21.25 10.21 -16.03
C ASP A 55 -20.80 9.22 -17.12
N THR A 56 -21.34 8.00 -17.06
CA THR A 56 -20.92 6.83 -17.83
C THR A 56 -21.24 6.95 -19.31
N THR A 57 -21.70 8.10 -19.75
CA THR A 57 -22.11 8.31 -21.14
C THR A 57 -20.96 8.32 -22.13
N LYS A 58 -19.70 8.44 -21.63
CA LYS A 58 -18.55 8.49 -22.56
C LYS A 58 -17.25 8.03 -21.92
N PHE A 59 -16.99 6.70 -21.97
CA PHE A 59 -15.66 6.15 -21.70
C PHE A 59 -14.61 6.86 -22.59
N PRO A 60 -13.58 7.51 -22.00
CA PRO A 60 -12.76 8.47 -22.73
C PRO A 60 -11.61 7.86 -23.53
N PHE A 61 -11.17 6.63 -23.18
CA PHE A 61 -9.92 6.07 -23.71
C PHE A 61 -10.10 5.50 -25.11
N THR A 62 -9.53 6.19 -26.10
CA THR A 62 -9.62 5.81 -27.53
C THR A 62 -8.69 4.66 -27.89
N ASP A 63 -7.69 4.37 -27.07
CA ASP A 63 -6.71 3.31 -27.22
C ASP A 63 -7.07 2.01 -26.46
N VAL A 64 -8.32 1.93 -25.98
CA VAL A 64 -8.90 0.73 -25.34
C VAL A 64 -10.07 0.22 -26.20
N PRO A 65 -9.80 -0.64 -27.21
CA PRO A 65 -10.84 -1.17 -28.10
C PRO A 65 -11.88 -1.97 -27.32
N SER A 66 -13.16 -1.83 -27.68
CA SER A 66 -14.27 -2.48 -26.99
C SER A 66 -14.27 -4.02 -27.09
N ASP A 67 -13.55 -4.55 -28.04
CA ASP A 67 -13.35 -6.00 -28.25
C ASP A 67 -12.07 -6.57 -27.56
N SER A 68 -11.28 -5.70 -26.91
CA SER A 68 -10.11 -6.16 -26.16
C SER A 68 -10.53 -6.87 -24.87
N TRP A 69 -9.77 -7.91 -24.50
CA TRP A 69 -10.05 -8.73 -23.30
C TRP A 69 -10.03 -7.93 -21.99
N TYR A 70 -9.31 -6.81 -21.96
CA TYR A 70 -9.19 -5.94 -20.80
C TYR A 70 -10.20 -4.78 -20.77
N TYR A 71 -11.01 -4.58 -21.81
CA TYR A 71 -11.92 -3.44 -21.93
C TYR A 71 -12.84 -3.28 -20.72
N SER A 72 -13.52 -4.36 -20.32
CA SER A 72 -14.46 -4.32 -19.21
C SER A 72 -13.78 -3.97 -17.87
N SER A 73 -12.56 -4.49 -17.66
CA SER A 73 -11.80 -4.21 -16.45
C SER A 73 -11.32 -2.76 -16.40
N VAL A 74 -10.78 -2.23 -17.51
CA VAL A 74 -10.34 -0.82 -17.59
C VAL A 74 -11.53 0.12 -17.43
N LYS A 75 -12.65 -0.19 -18.08
CA LYS A 75 -13.88 0.60 -17.97
C LYS A 75 -14.39 0.63 -16.53
N ALA A 76 -14.48 -0.52 -15.87
CA ALA A 76 -14.92 -0.61 -14.49
C ALA A 76 -13.97 0.12 -13.52
N ALA A 77 -12.65 0.02 -13.72
CA ALA A 77 -11.68 0.75 -12.92
C ALA A 77 -11.82 2.27 -13.08
N TRP A 78 -12.07 2.74 -14.28
CA TRP A 78 -12.34 4.16 -14.54
C TRP A 78 -13.67 4.62 -13.93
N GLU A 79 -14.74 3.85 -14.06
CA GLU A 79 -16.06 4.16 -13.49
C GLU A 79 -16.05 4.20 -11.94
N ASN A 80 -15.06 3.61 -11.30
CA ASN A 80 -14.89 3.62 -9.84
C ASN A 80 -13.73 4.54 -9.39
N ASP A 81 -13.30 5.48 -10.25
CA ASP A 81 -12.23 6.45 -9.97
C ASP A 81 -10.88 5.83 -9.55
N LEU A 82 -10.66 4.54 -9.88
CA LEU A 82 -9.39 3.86 -9.62
C LEU A 82 -8.29 4.32 -10.58
N ILE A 83 -8.65 4.69 -11.81
CA ILE A 83 -7.72 5.11 -12.84
C ILE A 83 -8.19 6.37 -13.57
N ASP A 84 -7.25 7.25 -13.92
CA ASP A 84 -7.51 8.50 -14.65
C ASP A 84 -7.01 8.46 -16.11
N GLY A 85 -6.33 7.38 -16.50
CA GLY A 85 -5.57 7.32 -17.75
C GLY A 85 -4.22 8.04 -17.67
N VAL A 86 -3.43 7.95 -18.74
CA VAL A 86 -2.15 8.67 -18.88
C VAL A 86 -2.38 10.09 -19.39
N THR A 87 -3.39 10.24 -20.24
CA THR A 87 -3.94 11.52 -20.68
C THR A 87 -5.47 11.48 -20.59
N ALA A 88 -6.13 12.58 -20.88
CA ALA A 88 -7.60 12.63 -20.89
C ALA A 88 -8.26 11.57 -21.80
N ASN A 89 -7.57 11.11 -22.86
CA ASN A 89 -8.13 10.21 -23.87
C ASN A 89 -7.29 8.94 -24.10
N GLU A 90 -6.22 8.73 -23.35
CA GLU A 90 -5.32 7.58 -23.51
C GLU A 90 -5.07 6.87 -22.19
N PHE A 91 -5.26 5.57 -22.18
CA PHE A 91 -4.95 4.65 -21.07
C PHE A 91 -3.54 4.09 -21.17
N LYS A 92 -3.07 3.81 -22.39
CA LYS A 92 -1.80 3.14 -22.73
C LYS A 92 -1.68 1.73 -22.14
N PRO A 93 -2.52 0.78 -22.56
CA PRO A 93 -2.60 -0.55 -21.97
C PRO A 93 -1.30 -1.37 -22.02
N ASN A 94 -0.40 -1.01 -22.96
CA ASN A 94 0.90 -1.68 -23.13
C ASN A 94 2.06 -0.93 -22.46
N ALA A 95 1.80 0.16 -21.76
CA ALA A 95 2.84 0.89 -21.04
C ALA A 95 3.18 0.19 -19.71
N THR A 96 4.46 0.25 -19.34
CA THR A 96 4.92 -0.24 -18.04
C THR A 96 4.49 0.73 -16.94
N LEU A 97 3.91 0.20 -15.86
CA LEU A 97 3.61 0.99 -14.66
C LEU A 97 4.90 1.37 -13.92
N THR A 98 4.87 2.54 -13.30
CA THR A 98 5.91 2.94 -12.35
C THR A 98 5.54 2.56 -10.91
N VAL A 99 6.53 2.54 -10.01
CA VAL A 99 6.30 2.31 -8.57
C VAL A 99 5.23 3.27 -8.03
N ALA A 100 5.35 4.58 -8.32
CA ALA A 100 4.39 5.58 -7.87
C ALA A 100 2.97 5.35 -8.41
N GLN A 101 2.83 4.94 -9.66
CA GLN A 101 1.52 4.60 -10.24
C GLN A 101 0.91 3.36 -9.57
N THR A 102 1.73 2.36 -9.27
CA THR A 102 1.28 1.15 -8.56
C THR A 102 0.81 1.49 -7.15
N ILE A 103 1.56 2.32 -6.41
CA ILE A 103 1.16 2.79 -5.08
C ILE A 103 -0.17 3.58 -5.15
N LYS A 104 -0.33 4.46 -6.15
CA LYS A 104 -1.60 5.18 -6.35
C LYS A 104 -2.77 4.23 -6.51
N LEU A 105 -2.63 3.22 -7.37
CA LEU A 105 -3.68 2.22 -7.62
C LEU A 105 -4.02 1.42 -6.35
N ALA A 106 -3.02 0.94 -5.62
CA ALA A 106 -3.21 0.20 -4.38
C ALA A 106 -3.88 1.05 -3.29
N ALA A 107 -3.46 2.31 -3.14
CA ALA A 107 -4.06 3.26 -2.20
C ALA A 107 -5.53 3.56 -2.55
N ALA A 108 -5.84 3.76 -3.84
CA ALA A 108 -7.19 3.99 -4.32
C ALA A 108 -8.09 2.76 -4.10
N LEU A 109 -7.58 1.55 -4.40
CA LEU A 109 -8.29 0.30 -4.17
C LEU A 109 -8.62 0.10 -2.68
N HIS A 110 -7.62 0.28 -1.81
CA HIS A 110 -7.82 0.20 -0.36
C HIS A 110 -8.85 1.22 0.12
N GLN A 111 -8.81 2.47 -0.36
CA GLN A 111 -9.78 3.47 0.03
C GLN A 111 -11.19 3.09 -0.45
N LEU A 112 -11.34 2.66 -1.71
CA LEU A 112 -12.62 2.21 -2.27
C LEU A 112 -13.21 1.07 -1.44
N ASP A 113 -12.41 0.05 -1.08
CA ASP A 113 -12.86 -1.06 -0.25
C ASP A 113 -13.31 -0.60 1.15
N ARG A 114 -12.62 0.38 1.75
CA ARG A 114 -12.90 0.85 3.11
C ARG A 114 -14.04 1.86 3.21
N THR A 115 -14.21 2.70 2.22
CA THR A 115 -15.12 3.86 2.29
C THR A 115 -16.23 3.82 1.24
N GLY A 116 -16.10 2.97 0.21
CA GLY A 116 -17.02 2.90 -0.91
C GLY A 116 -16.77 3.94 -2.01
N GLU A 117 -15.76 4.81 -1.84
CA GLU A 117 -15.42 5.85 -2.82
C GLU A 117 -13.91 6.16 -2.81
N VAL A 118 -13.41 6.73 -3.91
CA VAL A 118 -12.03 7.22 -4.00
C VAL A 118 -12.03 8.74 -3.90
N SER A 119 -11.61 9.26 -2.76
CA SER A 119 -11.52 10.72 -2.50
C SER A 119 -10.08 11.24 -2.48
N LEU A 120 -9.08 10.35 -2.54
CA LEU A 120 -7.67 10.73 -2.60
C LEU A 120 -7.38 11.60 -3.83
N LYS A 121 -6.71 12.74 -3.58
CA LYS A 121 -6.31 13.68 -4.63
C LYS A 121 -4.81 13.90 -4.59
N ASN A 122 -4.25 14.22 -5.74
CA ASN A 122 -2.85 14.61 -5.83
C ASN A 122 -2.60 15.85 -4.96
N SER A 123 -1.65 15.76 -4.05
CA SER A 123 -1.21 16.87 -3.21
C SER A 123 0.27 16.70 -2.86
N GLY A 124 0.92 17.78 -2.41
CA GLY A 124 2.34 17.78 -2.10
C GLY A 124 3.20 18.31 -3.23
N ALA A 125 4.54 18.16 -3.09
CA ALA A 125 5.52 18.62 -4.07
C ALA A 125 5.53 17.74 -5.34
N ASN A 126 5.22 16.45 -5.18
CA ASN A 126 5.06 15.49 -6.27
C ASN A 126 3.62 14.99 -6.30
N TRP A 127 3.14 14.61 -7.47
CA TRP A 127 1.77 14.14 -7.66
C TRP A 127 1.43 12.89 -6.83
N TYR A 128 2.42 12.08 -6.47
CA TYR A 128 2.25 10.83 -5.73
C TYR A 128 2.35 10.97 -4.20
N ASP A 129 2.76 12.12 -3.68
CA ASP A 129 3.07 12.27 -2.24
C ASP A 129 1.90 11.90 -1.32
N SER A 130 0.68 12.29 -1.67
CA SER A 130 -0.53 11.96 -0.89
C SER A 130 -0.84 10.47 -0.89
N TYR A 131 -0.62 9.79 -2.02
CA TYR A 131 -0.86 8.35 -2.15
C TYR A 131 0.18 7.53 -1.39
N VAL A 132 1.46 7.92 -1.47
CA VAL A 132 2.55 7.29 -0.70
C VAL A 132 2.30 7.46 0.80
N ASN A 133 1.96 8.67 1.24
CA ASN A 133 1.65 8.92 2.65
C ASN A 133 0.45 8.08 3.12
N TYR A 134 -0.62 8.04 2.34
CA TYR A 134 -1.79 7.21 2.64
C TYR A 134 -1.41 5.73 2.73
N ALA A 135 -0.66 5.22 1.77
CA ALA A 135 -0.27 3.82 1.73
C ALA A 135 0.63 3.42 2.91
N VAL A 136 1.57 4.28 3.32
CA VAL A 136 2.42 4.06 4.50
C VAL A 136 1.60 4.10 5.79
N VAL A 137 0.71 5.10 5.93
CA VAL A 137 -0.12 5.27 7.15
C VAL A 137 -1.06 4.09 7.34
N ASN A 138 -1.58 3.54 6.26
CA ASN A 138 -2.51 2.40 6.31
C ASN A 138 -1.82 1.02 6.22
N GLY A 139 -0.47 0.99 6.22
CA GLY A 139 0.28 -0.26 6.22
C GLY A 139 0.24 -1.03 4.90
N ILE A 140 -0.16 -0.38 3.80
CA ILE A 140 -0.17 -0.96 2.45
C ILE A 140 1.26 -1.21 1.96
N ILE A 141 2.18 -0.30 2.30
CA ILE A 141 3.60 -0.38 2.00
C ILE A 141 4.43 0.00 3.21
N GLU A 142 5.70 -0.40 3.23
CA GLU A 142 6.64 -0.07 4.28
C GLU A 142 7.02 1.42 4.26
N LYS A 143 7.45 1.92 5.42
CA LYS A 143 7.87 3.32 5.59
C LYS A 143 9.04 3.73 4.68
N ASP A 144 9.84 2.77 4.23
CA ASP A 144 10.99 3.00 3.37
C ASP A 144 10.61 3.60 2.02
N TYR A 145 9.41 3.29 1.51
CA TYR A 145 8.89 3.90 0.28
C TYR A 145 8.73 5.43 0.38
N ALA A 146 8.47 5.97 1.57
CA ALA A 146 8.42 7.43 1.78
C ALA A 146 9.77 8.13 1.54
N ASN A 147 10.87 7.37 1.58
CA ASN A 147 12.22 7.87 1.34
C ASN A 147 12.70 7.66 -0.10
N TYR A 148 11.89 7.07 -0.95
CA TYR A 148 12.25 6.86 -2.36
C TYR A 148 12.48 8.19 -3.06
N THR A 149 13.59 8.26 -3.79
CA THR A 149 13.87 9.37 -4.68
C THR A 149 12.85 9.44 -5.81
N LYS A 150 12.72 10.61 -6.43
CA LYS A 150 11.87 10.76 -7.63
C LYS A 150 12.23 9.77 -8.74
N ALA A 151 13.51 9.42 -8.89
CA ALA A 151 13.95 8.43 -9.87
C ALA A 151 13.43 7.04 -9.53
N GLN A 152 13.48 6.62 -8.27
CA GLN A 152 12.93 5.33 -7.81
C GLN A 152 11.42 5.28 -7.95
N MET A 153 10.69 6.34 -7.57
CA MET A 153 9.24 6.41 -7.74
C MET A 153 8.80 6.34 -9.21
N ASN A 154 9.59 6.87 -10.13
CA ASN A 154 9.30 6.82 -11.57
C ASN A 154 9.97 5.63 -12.30
N ALA A 155 10.67 4.76 -11.57
CA ALA A 155 11.21 3.54 -12.15
C ALA A 155 10.07 2.57 -12.51
N PRO A 156 10.24 1.74 -13.56
CA PRO A 156 9.33 0.64 -13.83
C PRO A 156 9.20 -0.28 -12.63
N VAL A 157 7.96 -0.61 -12.24
CA VAL A 157 7.72 -1.59 -11.19
C VAL A 157 7.95 -3.01 -11.74
N THR A 158 8.62 -3.87 -10.98
CA THR A 158 8.67 -5.30 -11.31
C THR A 158 7.36 -5.98 -10.97
N ARG A 159 7.08 -7.14 -11.57
CA ARG A 159 5.85 -7.87 -11.28
C ARG A 159 5.80 -8.35 -9.82
N GLY A 160 6.95 -8.71 -9.24
CA GLY A 160 7.04 -9.07 -7.83
C GLY A 160 6.74 -7.89 -6.90
N GLU A 161 7.29 -6.72 -7.18
CA GLU A 161 7.02 -5.50 -6.40
C GLU A 161 5.57 -5.02 -6.58
N PHE A 162 5.01 -5.14 -7.79
CA PHE A 162 3.59 -4.87 -8.03
C PHE A 162 2.70 -5.73 -7.13
N VAL A 163 2.98 -7.05 -7.08
CA VAL A 163 2.24 -7.99 -6.22
C VAL A 163 2.36 -7.59 -4.75
N HIS A 164 3.55 -7.30 -4.27
CA HIS A 164 3.80 -6.88 -2.90
C HIS A 164 2.99 -5.62 -2.51
N ILE A 165 3.01 -4.59 -3.34
CA ILE A 165 2.27 -3.34 -3.11
C ILE A 165 0.75 -3.61 -3.12
N PHE A 166 0.23 -4.38 -4.08
CA PHE A 166 -1.19 -4.68 -4.15
C PHE A 166 -1.66 -5.64 -3.05
N HIS A 167 -0.81 -6.56 -2.62
CA HIS A 167 -1.11 -7.44 -1.51
C HIS A 167 -1.42 -6.66 -0.23
N GLY A 168 -0.68 -5.58 0.03
CA GLY A 168 -0.93 -4.72 1.19
C GLY A 168 -2.22 -3.90 1.13
N ALA A 169 -2.91 -3.85 -0.03
CA ALA A 169 -4.15 -3.10 -0.16
C ALA A 169 -5.37 -3.80 0.47
N GLU A 170 -5.26 -5.09 0.79
CA GLU A 170 -6.33 -5.88 1.41
C GLU A 170 -5.84 -6.56 2.69
N GLU A 171 -6.74 -6.80 3.64
CA GLU A 171 -6.38 -7.42 4.92
C GLU A 171 -6.14 -8.92 4.84
N ALA A 172 -6.84 -9.60 3.93
CA ALA A 172 -6.74 -11.05 3.77
C ALA A 172 -7.26 -11.50 2.41
N TYR A 173 -6.64 -12.54 1.90
CA TYR A 173 -7.01 -13.19 0.64
C TYR A 173 -7.52 -14.60 0.90
N LYS A 174 -8.78 -14.86 0.54
CA LYS A 174 -9.36 -16.19 0.71
C LYS A 174 -8.84 -17.13 -0.36
N ALA A 175 -8.14 -18.19 0.05
CA ALA A 175 -7.72 -19.24 -0.87
C ALA A 175 -8.93 -19.97 -1.48
N ILE A 176 -8.94 -20.11 -2.79
CA ILE A 176 -9.93 -20.86 -3.57
C ILE A 176 -9.33 -22.08 -4.29
N ASN A 177 -8.02 -22.24 -4.21
CA ASN A 177 -7.29 -23.38 -4.76
C ASN A 177 -6.13 -23.80 -3.85
N THR A 178 -5.45 -24.88 -4.22
CA THR A 178 -4.39 -25.51 -3.41
C THR A 178 -3.05 -25.53 -4.14
N VAL A 179 -2.57 -24.36 -4.60
CA VAL A 179 -1.23 -24.25 -5.16
C VAL A 179 -0.20 -24.57 -4.09
N ALA A 180 0.55 -25.65 -4.30
CA ALA A 180 1.57 -26.11 -3.35
C ALA A 180 2.79 -25.17 -3.34
N ASP A 181 3.54 -25.16 -2.25
CA ASP A 181 4.81 -24.45 -2.17
C ASP A 181 5.79 -24.94 -3.23
N ASN A 182 6.52 -24.02 -3.84
CA ASN A 182 7.44 -24.25 -4.96
C ASN A 182 6.79 -24.87 -6.23
N ALA A 183 5.46 -24.82 -6.36
CA ALA A 183 4.76 -25.26 -7.57
C ALA A 183 4.80 -24.22 -8.71
N ILE A 184 5.05 -22.95 -8.41
CA ILE A 184 5.27 -21.92 -9.44
C ILE A 184 6.69 -22.10 -9.97
N PRO A 185 6.90 -22.32 -11.28
CA PRO A 185 8.18 -22.79 -11.82
C PRO A 185 9.39 -21.91 -11.49
N ASP A 186 9.19 -20.61 -11.41
CA ASP A 186 10.22 -19.59 -11.23
C ASP A 186 10.09 -18.81 -9.89
N VAL A 187 9.29 -19.29 -8.95
CA VAL A 187 9.16 -18.69 -7.60
C VAL A 187 9.36 -19.75 -6.54
N LYS A 188 10.44 -19.62 -5.79
CA LYS A 188 10.70 -20.42 -4.59
C LYS A 188 10.18 -19.70 -3.37
N THR A 189 9.78 -20.44 -2.35
CA THR A 189 9.29 -19.86 -1.07
C THR A 189 10.32 -18.98 -0.34
N THR A 190 11.60 -19.06 -0.73
CA THR A 190 12.68 -18.22 -0.21
C THR A 190 12.89 -16.92 -0.99
N ASP A 191 12.22 -16.74 -2.11
CA ASP A 191 12.38 -15.56 -2.95
C ASP A 191 11.67 -14.35 -2.34
N LYS A 192 12.13 -13.16 -2.70
CA LYS A 192 11.50 -11.92 -2.27
C LYS A 192 10.04 -11.89 -2.76
N PHE A 193 9.13 -11.52 -1.88
CA PHE A 193 7.68 -11.47 -2.13
C PHE A 193 7.02 -12.82 -2.44
N ALA A 194 7.70 -13.95 -2.20
CA ALA A 194 7.14 -15.27 -2.49
C ALA A 194 5.85 -15.57 -1.72
N ALA A 195 5.78 -15.15 -0.46
CA ALA A 195 4.59 -15.36 0.37
C ALA A 195 3.35 -14.72 -0.26
N GLU A 196 3.46 -13.45 -0.63
CA GLU A 196 2.39 -12.66 -1.25
C GLU A 196 2.02 -13.21 -2.62
N ILE A 197 3.02 -13.61 -3.43
CA ILE A 197 2.79 -14.23 -4.74
C ILE A 197 1.97 -15.52 -4.58
N TYR A 198 2.38 -16.42 -3.67
CA TYR A 198 1.66 -17.67 -3.42
C TYR A 198 0.27 -17.44 -2.88
N GLU A 199 0.08 -16.45 -2.00
CA GLU A 199 -1.23 -16.12 -1.46
C GLU A 199 -2.19 -15.66 -2.55
N LEU A 200 -1.76 -14.75 -3.44
CA LEU A 200 -2.59 -14.28 -4.55
C LEU A 200 -2.85 -15.36 -5.62
N TYR A 201 -1.91 -16.27 -5.85
CA TYR A 201 -2.17 -17.47 -6.68
C TYR A 201 -3.23 -18.37 -6.05
N ARG A 202 -3.15 -18.62 -4.74
CA ARG A 202 -4.14 -19.43 -4.01
C ARG A 202 -5.50 -18.75 -3.97
N ALA A 203 -5.53 -17.44 -3.94
CA ALA A 203 -6.77 -16.67 -4.05
C ALA A 203 -7.35 -16.61 -5.48
N GLY A 204 -6.62 -17.13 -6.48
CA GLY A 204 -7.04 -17.09 -7.89
C GLY A 204 -7.00 -15.68 -8.51
N ILE A 205 -6.34 -14.73 -7.85
CA ILE A 205 -6.15 -13.35 -8.34
C ILE A 205 -5.01 -13.32 -9.35
N LEU A 206 -3.96 -14.10 -9.12
CA LEU A 206 -2.84 -14.26 -10.02
C LEU A 206 -2.85 -15.63 -10.69
N THR A 207 -2.38 -15.63 -11.93
CA THR A 207 -2.07 -16.82 -12.70
C THR A 207 -0.72 -16.65 -13.38
N GLY A 208 -0.13 -17.73 -13.89
CA GLY A 208 1.08 -17.64 -14.67
C GLY A 208 0.88 -16.86 -15.98
N SER A 209 1.96 -16.33 -16.52
CA SER A 209 1.99 -15.61 -17.79
C SER A 209 2.12 -16.53 -19.01
N ASP A 210 2.33 -17.83 -18.77
CA ASP A 210 2.42 -18.87 -19.81
C ASP A 210 1.66 -20.13 -19.40
N ALA A 211 1.60 -21.11 -20.31
CA ALA A 211 0.94 -22.40 -20.08
C ALA A 211 1.59 -23.25 -18.97
N LYS A 212 2.80 -22.92 -18.53
CA LYS A 212 3.51 -23.59 -17.44
C LYS A 212 3.24 -22.96 -16.09
N GLY A 213 2.55 -21.82 -16.06
CA GLY A 213 2.28 -21.06 -14.84
C GLY A 213 3.46 -20.24 -14.34
N THR A 214 4.39 -19.85 -15.21
CA THR A 214 5.57 -19.03 -14.88
C THR A 214 5.15 -17.64 -14.46
N PHE A 215 5.71 -17.12 -13.36
CA PHE A 215 5.31 -15.82 -12.81
C PHE A 215 6.06 -14.64 -13.43
N HIS A 216 7.37 -14.77 -13.72
CA HIS A 216 8.26 -13.69 -14.19
C HIS A 216 8.32 -12.51 -13.22
N SER A 217 8.90 -12.72 -12.04
CA SER A 217 8.97 -11.75 -10.93
C SER A 217 9.77 -10.48 -11.24
N ALA A 218 10.79 -10.56 -12.10
CA ALA A 218 11.72 -9.47 -12.45
C ALA A 218 11.31 -8.76 -13.73
#